data_23e408ece3e17f811a523db86b5e0eaa
#
_entry.id   23e408ece3e17f811a523db86b5e0eaa
#
_cell.length_a   1.000
_cell.length_b   1.000
_cell.length_c   1.000
_cell.angle_alpha   90.00
_cell.angle_beta   90.00
_cell.angle_gamma   90.00
#
_symmetry.space_group_name_H-M   'P 1'
#
loop_
_entity.id
_entity.type
_entity.pdbx_description
1 polymer ?
#
loop_
_entity_poly.entity_id
_entity_poly.type
_entity_poly.pdbx_seq_one_letter_code
_entity_poly.pdbx_strand_id
1 'polypeptide(L)'
;MKHSVTVVQDEKENFGTVVKGFVIKLMPAMPKWNGKNLVRKVLIPLASIVLFIGLWHVGAKALYNIEADYKIQKALTDQGQEAADQMAECIASGAISCQPNTLPSPAQVWTSFNTLIADHKAISADKAEFKAKTATLNVKREAEGKAPITYTGRPSFVDQIFTSLKTVFAGFLLALIIAVPVGVIIGLSTTLRSSFNWLIQIFKPVSPVVWLLLVFMIVKTMTKNSDSDSAFIISFISVGLCSMWATLVNTAMGVATVDKDYINVAKVLKLGPIQKVFKVILPSSLPLIFTGLRITLSVAWMVLIAIELLAQSPGLGSFVWEEFQNGAIDSNSKIIVAMFVIGIIGFLLDRIMLTVQSMVSFNKNATA
;
A
#
# COMPACT_ATOMS: atom_id res chain seq x y z
N MET A 1 41.04 7.97 22.18
CA MET A 1 40.43 8.27 20.84
C MET A 1 40.51 7.18 19.79
N LYS A 2 41.13 6.00 20.02
CA LYS A 2 41.20 4.89 19.06
C LYS A 2 40.10 3.81 19.24
N HIS A 3 39.43 3.74 20.37
CA HIS A 3 38.40 2.73 20.64
C HIS A 3 37.01 3.06 20.08
N SER A 4 36.70 4.32 19.80
CA SER A 4 35.38 4.72 19.28
C SER A 4 35.23 4.53 17.76
N VAL A 5 36.33 4.45 17.02
CA VAL A 5 36.32 4.30 15.54
C VAL A 5 36.11 2.84 15.13
N THR A 6 36.62 1.86 15.90
CA THR A 6 36.47 0.45 15.62
C THR A 6 35.03 -0.05 15.84
N VAL A 7 34.34 0.44 16.87
CA VAL A 7 32.94 0.04 17.15
C VAL A 7 31.98 0.53 16.06
N VAL A 8 32.19 1.76 15.52
CA VAL A 8 31.36 2.32 14.46
C VAL A 8 31.62 1.65 13.10
N GLN A 9 32.85 1.14 12.86
CA GLN A 9 33.14 0.38 11.66
C GLN A 9 32.51 -1.03 11.70
N ASP A 10 32.57 -1.72 12.84
CA ASP A 10 31.95 -3.03 13.00
C ASP A 10 30.41 -2.99 12.89
N GLU A 11 29.75 -1.93 13.39
CA GLU A 11 28.30 -1.76 13.19
C GLU A 11 27.93 -1.50 11.71
N LYS A 12 28.73 -0.71 10.99
CA LYS A 12 28.51 -0.47 9.55
C LYS A 12 28.76 -1.72 8.68
N GLU A 13 29.76 -2.52 9.00
CA GLU A 13 30.01 -3.79 8.31
C GLU A 13 28.89 -4.81 8.60
N ASN A 14 28.40 -4.88 9.84
CA ASN A 14 27.32 -5.78 10.21
C ASN A 14 25.98 -5.35 9.55
N PHE A 15 25.68 -4.06 9.47
CA PHE A 15 24.50 -3.55 8.77
C PHE A 15 24.57 -3.81 7.26
N GLY A 16 25.74 -3.61 6.64
CA GLY A 16 25.95 -3.92 5.22
C GLY A 16 25.81 -5.40 4.87
N THR A 17 26.25 -6.30 5.73
CA THR A 17 26.07 -7.76 5.58
C THR A 17 24.63 -8.19 5.80
N VAL A 18 23.93 -7.59 6.75
CA VAL A 18 22.50 -7.83 6.99
C VAL A 18 21.66 -7.36 5.81
N VAL A 19 21.93 -6.16 5.29
CA VAL A 19 21.24 -5.61 4.10
C VAL A 19 21.52 -6.44 2.86
N LYS A 20 22.78 -6.86 2.61
CA LYS A 20 23.11 -7.79 1.50
C LYS A 20 22.41 -9.13 1.67
N GLY A 21 22.38 -9.70 2.87
CA GLY A 21 21.64 -10.93 3.16
C GLY A 21 20.12 -10.78 2.95
N PHE A 22 19.57 -9.62 3.27
CA PHE A 22 18.17 -9.27 3.05
C PHE A 22 17.84 -9.15 1.55
N VAL A 23 18.67 -8.42 0.79
CA VAL A 23 18.50 -8.27 -0.67
C VAL A 23 18.66 -9.61 -1.40
N ILE A 24 19.61 -10.47 -0.99
CA ILE A 24 19.78 -11.81 -1.58
C ILE A 24 18.60 -12.72 -1.27
N LYS A 25 17.94 -12.59 -0.11
CA LYS A 25 16.72 -13.36 0.22
C LYS A 25 15.47 -12.85 -0.49
N LEU A 26 15.42 -11.57 -0.87
CA LEU A 26 14.35 -11.00 -1.71
C LEU A 26 14.43 -11.48 -3.16
N MET A 27 15.62 -11.82 -3.64
CA MET A 27 15.78 -12.43 -4.96
C MET A 27 15.51 -13.94 -4.84
N PRO A 28 14.53 -14.48 -5.58
CA PRO A 28 14.37 -15.93 -5.64
C PRO A 28 15.68 -16.53 -6.12
N ALA A 29 16.20 -17.53 -5.38
CA ALA A 29 17.41 -18.25 -5.74
C ALA A 29 17.29 -18.69 -7.22
N MET A 30 18.27 -18.31 -8.07
CA MET A 30 18.24 -18.68 -9.48
C MET A 30 18.11 -20.21 -9.58
N PRO A 31 17.04 -20.73 -10.19
CA PRO A 31 16.81 -22.15 -10.27
C PRO A 31 17.93 -22.79 -11.10
N LYS A 32 18.51 -23.88 -10.63
CA LYS A 32 19.41 -24.73 -11.44
C LYS A 32 18.70 -25.04 -12.75
N TRP A 33 19.31 -24.66 -13.87
CA TRP A 33 18.75 -24.75 -15.23
C TRP A 33 18.54 -26.23 -15.61
N ASN A 34 17.34 -26.72 -15.39
CA ASN A 34 16.86 -27.97 -15.96
C ASN A 34 15.70 -27.61 -16.90
N GLY A 35 15.72 -28.05 -18.16
CA GLY A 35 14.79 -27.59 -19.20
C GLY A 35 13.32 -27.63 -18.78
N LYS A 36 12.88 -28.69 -18.04
CA LYS A 36 11.51 -28.80 -17.49
C LYS A 36 11.20 -27.70 -16.44
N ASN A 37 12.19 -27.29 -15.66
CA ASN A 37 12.05 -26.23 -14.64
C ASN A 37 11.97 -24.83 -15.29
N LEU A 38 12.67 -24.61 -16.40
CA LEU A 38 12.60 -23.38 -17.19
C LEU A 38 11.21 -23.19 -17.78
N VAL A 39 10.64 -24.21 -18.41
CA VAL A 39 9.28 -24.16 -18.95
C VAL A 39 8.26 -23.81 -17.88
N ARG A 40 8.25 -24.54 -16.78
CA ARG A 40 7.24 -24.41 -15.73
C ARG A 40 7.38 -23.12 -14.90
N LYS A 41 8.61 -22.65 -14.62
CA LYS A 41 8.84 -21.51 -13.74
C LYS A 41 8.99 -20.17 -14.47
N VAL A 42 9.30 -20.19 -15.77
CA VAL A 42 9.54 -18.97 -16.55
C VAL A 42 8.59 -18.88 -17.75
N LEU A 43 8.53 -19.90 -18.61
CA LEU A 43 7.75 -19.81 -19.84
C LEU A 43 6.24 -19.76 -19.59
N ILE A 44 5.70 -20.55 -18.65
CA ILE A 44 4.26 -20.53 -18.35
C ILE A 44 3.83 -19.18 -17.75
N PRO A 45 4.50 -18.60 -16.74
CA PRO A 45 4.16 -17.25 -16.26
C PRO A 45 4.31 -16.18 -17.35
N LEU A 46 5.35 -16.26 -18.18
CA LEU A 46 5.57 -15.30 -19.25
C LEU A 46 4.46 -15.42 -20.32
N ALA A 47 4.08 -16.64 -20.69
CA ALA A 47 2.95 -16.89 -21.61
C ALA A 47 1.63 -16.36 -21.05
N SER A 48 1.39 -16.49 -19.73
CA SER A 48 0.18 -15.94 -19.10
C SER A 48 0.15 -14.41 -19.15
N ILE A 49 1.29 -13.75 -18.96
CA ILE A 49 1.40 -12.28 -19.07
C ILE A 49 1.14 -11.84 -20.52
N VAL A 50 1.76 -12.51 -21.49
CA VAL A 50 1.56 -12.20 -22.92
C VAL A 50 0.08 -12.42 -23.33
N LEU A 51 -0.51 -13.52 -22.87
CA LEU A 51 -1.94 -13.79 -23.10
C LEU A 51 -2.84 -12.71 -22.49
N PHE A 52 -2.56 -12.31 -21.26
CA PHE A 52 -3.31 -11.24 -20.58
C PHE A 52 -3.21 -9.91 -21.35
N ILE A 53 -1.99 -9.49 -21.74
CA ILE A 53 -1.78 -8.26 -22.51
C ILE A 53 -2.46 -8.34 -23.87
N GLY A 54 -2.42 -9.52 -24.54
CA GLY A 54 -3.09 -9.74 -25.81
C GLY A 54 -4.61 -9.63 -25.70
N LEU A 55 -5.22 -10.31 -24.72
CA LEU A 55 -6.67 -10.22 -24.45
C LEU A 55 -7.08 -8.78 -24.10
N TRP A 56 -6.28 -8.11 -23.27
CA TRP A 56 -6.53 -6.70 -22.94
C TRP A 56 -6.48 -5.81 -24.19
N HIS A 57 -5.45 -5.96 -25.03
CA HIS A 57 -5.33 -5.18 -26.27
C HIS A 57 -6.53 -5.40 -27.22
N VAL A 58 -6.95 -6.64 -27.41
CA VAL A 58 -8.12 -6.99 -28.24
C VAL A 58 -9.39 -6.41 -27.64
N GLY A 59 -9.59 -6.55 -26.33
CA GLY A 59 -10.75 -6.00 -25.62
C GLY A 59 -10.80 -4.48 -25.70
N ALA A 60 -9.68 -3.80 -25.49
CA ALA A 60 -9.59 -2.33 -25.59
C ALA A 60 -9.93 -1.84 -26.99
N LYS A 61 -9.42 -2.53 -28.05
CA LYS A 61 -9.72 -2.20 -29.44
C LYS A 61 -11.19 -2.42 -29.78
N ALA A 62 -11.79 -3.53 -29.30
CA ALA A 62 -13.20 -3.81 -29.52
C ALA A 62 -14.10 -2.73 -28.89
N LEU A 63 -13.83 -2.37 -27.63
CA LEU A 63 -14.57 -1.32 -26.93
C LEU A 63 -14.38 0.05 -27.59
N TYR A 64 -13.19 0.35 -28.07
CA TYR A 64 -12.93 1.59 -28.82
C TYR A 64 -13.77 1.68 -30.09
N ASN A 65 -13.83 0.59 -30.88
CA ASN A 65 -14.62 0.57 -32.10
C ASN A 65 -16.13 0.72 -31.81
N ILE A 66 -16.65 0.02 -30.79
CA ILE A 66 -18.06 0.13 -30.39
C ILE A 66 -18.42 1.59 -30.02
N GLU A 67 -17.60 2.23 -29.24
CA GLU A 67 -17.84 3.62 -28.81
C GLU A 67 -17.64 4.62 -29.96
N ALA A 68 -16.68 4.36 -30.85
CA ALA A 68 -16.49 5.16 -32.07
C ALA A 68 -17.73 5.11 -32.96
N ASP A 69 -18.24 3.91 -33.23
CA ASP A 69 -19.45 3.70 -34.02
C ASP A 69 -20.67 4.35 -33.35
N TYR A 70 -20.79 4.24 -32.02
CA TYR A 70 -21.86 4.90 -31.28
C TYR A 70 -21.80 6.44 -31.40
N LYS A 71 -20.62 7.05 -31.30
CA LYS A 71 -20.46 8.50 -31.48
C LYS A 71 -20.82 8.97 -32.87
N ILE A 72 -20.42 8.22 -33.91
CA ILE A 72 -20.75 8.52 -35.30
C ILE A 72 -22.26 8.39 -35.53
N GLN A 73 -22.88 7.31 -35.05
CA GLN A 73 -24.32 7.08 -35.14
C GLN A 73 -25.13 8.16 -34.41
N LYS A 74 -24.66 8.57 -33.24
CA LYS A 74 -25.27 9.65 -32.47
C LYS A 74 -25.19 10.99 -33.22
N ALA A 75 -24.03 11.34 -33.81
CA ALA A 75 -23.87 12.53 -34.63
C ALA A 75 -24.80 12.48 -35.84
N LEU A 76 -24.96 11.32 -36.48
CA LEU A 76 -25.90 11.14 -37.59
C LEU A 76 -27.34 11.40 -37.18
N THR A 77 -27.76 10.91 -36.02
CA THR A 77 -29.14 11.02 -35.54
C THR A 77 -29.45 12.42 -35.05
N ASP A 78 -28.52 13.11 -34.39
CA ASP A 78 -28.71 14.40 -33.74
C ASP A 78 -28.52 15.58 -34.72
N GLN A 79 -27.57 15.46 -35.66
CA GLN A 79 -27.09 16.58 -36.49
C GLN A 79 -27.03 16.27 -38.00
N GLY A 80 -27.31 15.04 -38.40
CA GLY A 80 -27.35 14.60 -39.81
C GLY A 80 -26.02 14.09 -40.36
N GLN A 81 -26.01 13.74 -41.67
CA GLN A 81 -24.92 13.04 -42.34
C GLN A 81 -23.57 13.78 -42.29
N GLU A 82 -23.61 15.10 -42.52
CA GLU A 82 -22.38 15.92 -42.54
C GLU A 82 -21.65 15.92 -41.19
N ALA A 83 -22.39 15.95 -40.07
CA ALA A 83 -21.82 15.86 -38.74
C ALA A 83 -21.26 14.46 -38.43
N ALA A 84 -21.89 13.41 -38.93
CA ALA A 84 -21.38 12.04 -38.82
C ALA A 84 -20.06 11.88 -39.57
N ASP A 85 -19.94 12.41 -40.78
CA ASP A 85 -18.73 12.35 -41.60
C ASP A 85 -17.59 13.15 -40.94
N GLN A 86 -17.88 14.36 -40.42
CA GLN A 86 -16.91 15.13 -39.64
C GLN A 86 -16.45 14.41 -38.36
N MET A 87 -17.36 13.72 -37.64
CA MET A 87 -17.02 12.95 -36.47
C MET A 87 -16.12 11.76 -36.83
N ALA A 88 -16.43 11.06 -37.94
CA ALA A 88 -15.61 9.92 -38.40
C ALA A 88 -14.20 10.39 -38.82
N GLU A 89 -14.08 11.52 -39.54
CA GLU A 89 -12.80 12.09 -39.91
C GLU A 89 -11.99 12.56 -38.68
N CYS A 90 -12.67 13.21 -37.73
CA CYS A 90 -12.06 13.62 -36.46
C CYS A 90 -11.51 12.41 -35.64
N ILE A 91 -12.27 11.33 -35.54
CA ILE A 91 -11.80 10.09 -34.87
C ILE A 91 -10.63 9.48 -35.64
N ALA A 92 -10.69 9.46 -36.97
CA ALA A 92 -9.61 8.91 -37.82
C ALA A 92 -8.33 9.76 -37.74
N SER A 93 -8.45 11.10 -37.61
CA SER A 93 -7.30 12.00 -37.44
C SER A 93 -6.59 11.85 -36.09
N GLY A 94 -7.20 11.16 -35.13
CA GLY A 94 -6.64 11.01 -33.78
C GLY A 94 -6.78 12.25 -32.89
N ALA A 95 -7.60 13.23 -33.26
CA ALA A 95 -7.80 14.44 -32.49
C ALA A 95 -8.43 14.14 -31.12
N ILE A 96 -7.84 14.66 -30.05
CA ILE A 96 -8.21 14.35 -28.65
C ILE A 96 -9.68 14.64 -28.36
N SER A 97 -10.27 15.69 -28.97
CA SER A 97 -11.65 16.13 -28.70
C SER A 97 -12.72 15.12 -29.09
N CYS A 98 -12.48 14.26 -30.07
CA CYS A 98 -13.45 13.30 -30.60
C CYS A 98 -13.11 11.83 -30.27
N GLN A 99 -11.91 11.56 -29.71
CA GLN A 99 -11.52 10.21 -29.35
C GLN A 99 -12.53 9.55 -28.39
N PRO A 100 -12.85 8.25 -28.58
CA PRO A 100 -13.62 7.49 -27.62
C PRO A 100 -12.92 7.40 -26.25
N ASN A 101 -13.67 7.70 -25.20
CA ASN A 101 -13.17 7.58 -23.81
C ASN A 101 -13.54 6.21 -23.25
N THR A 102 -12.81 5.19 -23.63
CA THR A 102 -13.05 3.79 -23.27
C THR A 102 -11.85 3.20 -22.49
N LEU A 103 -11.82 1.87 -22.39
CA LEU A 103 -10.69 1.14 -21.81
C LEU A 103 -9.41 1.44 -22.63
N PRO A 104 -8.38 2.05 -22.05
CA PRO A 104 -7.16 2.37 -22.77
C PRO A 104 -6.38 1.11 -23.13
N SER A 105 -5.71 1.16 -24.28
CA SER A 105 -4.81 0.11 -24.74
C SER A 105 -3.53 0.06 -23.90
N PRO A 106 -2.81 -1.08 -23.87
CA PRO A 106 -1.51 -1.18 -23.18
C PRO A 106 -0.48 -0.12 -23.60
N ALA A 107 -0.50 0.27 -24.88
CA ALA A 107 0.39 1.31 -25.40
C ALA A 107 0.07 2.70 -24.81
N GLN A 108 -1.21 3.07 -24.71
CA GLN A 108 -1.64 4.33 -24.08
C GLN A 108 -1.27 4.38 -22.61
N VAL A 109 -1.43 3.25 -21.89
CA VAL A 109 -1.03 3.15 -20.48
C VAL A 109 0.48 3.31 -20.31
N TRP A 110 1.30 2.73 -21.21
CA TRP A 110 2.74 2.93 -21.20
C TRP A 110 3.14 4.38 -21.46
N THR A 111 2.48 5.06 -22.40
CA THR A 111 2.68 6.48 -22.67
C THR A 111 2.35 7.32 -21.45
N SER A 112 1.20 7.08 -20.80
CA SER A 112 0.79 7.78 -19.58
C SER A 112 1.75 7.54 -18.41
N PHE A 113 2.30 6.34 -18.27
CA PHE A 113 3.34 6.05 -17.28
C PHE A 113 4.58 6.93 -17.51
N ASN A 114 5.07 7.01 -18.75
CA ASN A 114 6.21 7.86 -19.09
C ASN A 114 5.91 9.35 -18.86
N THR A 115 4.71 9.81 -19.15
CA THR A 115 4.26 11.19 -18.86
C THR A 115 4.28 11.47 -17.37
N LEU A 116 3.77 10.57 -16.51
CA LEU A 116 3.81 10.73 -15.05
C LEU A 116 5.25 10.77 -14.50
N ILE A 117 6.18 10.02 -15.09
CA ILE A 117 7.60 10.10 -14.73
C ILE A 117 8.23 11.42 -15.18
N ALA A 118 7.89 11.92 -16.36
CA ALA A 118 8.34 13.22 -16.84
C ALA A 118 7.81 14.36 -15.96
N ASP A 119 6.52 14.32 -15.60
CA ASP A 119 5.88 15.25 -14.66
C ASP A 119 6.57 15.24 -13.29
N HIS A 120 6.91 14.05 -12.78
CA HIS A 120 7.65 13.95 -11.53
C HIS A 120 9.00 14.67 -11.60
N LYS A 121 9.75 14.52 -12.69
CA LYS A 121 11.05 15.19 -12.88
C LYS A 121 10.87 16.72 -12.93
N ALA A 122 9.87 17.22 -13.67
CA ALA A 122 9.58 18.65 -13.76
C ALA A 122 9.20 19.22 -12.38
N ILE A 123 8.24 18.60 -11.69
CA ILE A 123 7.80 19.03 -10.36
C ILE A 123 8.96 18.96 -9.34
N SER A 124 9.84 17.96 -9.43
CA SER A 124 11.01 17.86 -8.56
C SER A 124 12.01 18.97 -8.80
N ALA A 125 12.21 19.40 -10.06
CA ALA A 125 13.03 20.56 -10.39
C ALA A 125 12.43 21.85 -9.83
N ASP A 126 11.11 22.07 -10.00
CA ASP A 126 10.41 23.23 -9.45
C ASP A 126 10.51 23.29 -7.90
N LYS A 127 10.37 22.14 -7.24
CA LYS A 127 10.56 22.04 -5.77
C LYS A 127 11.98 22.41 -5.34
N ALA A 128 12.99 21.96 -6.10
CA ALA A 128 14.39 22.25 -5.80
C ALA A 128 14.68 23.75 -5.97
N GLU A 129 14.17 24.36 -7.06
CA GLU A 129 14.28 25.79 -7.31
C GLU A 129 13.58 26.63 -6.24
N PHE A 130 12.34 26.25 -5.87
CA PHE A 130 11.59 26.89 -4.80
C PHE A 130 12.34 26.84 -3.46
N LYS A 131 12.87 25.66 -3.12
CA LYS A 131 13.66 25.47 -1.88
C LYS A 131 14.91 26.35 -1.89
N ALA A 132 15.61 26.47 -3.02
CA ALA A 132 16.78 27.35 -3.15
C ALA A 132 16.40 28.83 -2.99
N LYS A 133 15.31 29.29 -3.62
CA LYS A 133 14.81 30.66 -3.53
C LYS A 133 14.34 31.03 -2.12
N THR A 134 13.75 30.08 -1.38
CA THR A 134 13.18 30.35 -0.05
C THR A 134 14.16 30.06 1.09
N ALA A 135 15.34 29.48 0.84
CA ALA A 135 16.27 29.02 1.86
C ALA A 135 16.69 30.15 2.84
N THR A 136 17.13 31.30 2.31
CA THR A 136 17.55 32.46 3.14
C THR A 136 16.39 33.07 3.92
N LEU A 137 15.20 33.08 3.32
CA LEU A 137 13.99 33.60 3.95
C LEU A 137 13.52 32.67 5.08
N ASN A 138 13.60 31.37 4.88
CA ASN A 138 13.21 30.38 5.88
C ASN A 138 14.14 30.41 7.10
N VAL A 139 15.45 30.60 6.91
CA VAL A 139 16.40 30.79 8.03
C VAL A 139 16.02 32.02 8.88
N LYS A 140 15.64 33.14 8.24
CA LYS A 140 15.17 34.32 8.95
C LYS A 140 13.86 34.08 9.70
N ARG A 141 12.91 33.41 9.08
CA ARG A 141 11.61 33.08 9.69
C ARG A 141 11.76 32.14 10.89
N GLU A 142 12.63 31.15 10.77
CA GLU A 142 12.94 30.22 11.87
C GLU A 142 13.58 30.92 13.06
N ALA A 143 14.50 31.89 12.80
CA ALA A 143 15.07 32.76 13.85
C ALA A 143 14.02 33.65 14.52
N GLU A 144 12.94 34.01 13.82
CA GLU A 144 11.79 34.77 14.33
C GLU A 144 10.71 33.88 14.98
N GLY A 145 10.90 32.54 15.06
CA GLY A 145 9.92 31.60 15.59
C GLY A 145 8.69 31.39 14.68
N LYS A 146 8.78 31.78 13.41
CA LYS A 146 7.70 31.62 12.42
C LYS A 146 7.88 30.32 11.63
N ALA A 147 6.77 29.68 11.23
CA ALA A 147 6.80 28.50 10.40
C ALA A 147 7.52 28.77 9.05
N PRO A 148 8.33 27.84 8.53
CA PRO A 148 8.99 27.97 7.24
C PRO A 148 7.96 28.00 6.09
N ILE A 149 8.29 28.68 4.99
CA ILE A 149 7.50 28.67 3.78
C ILE A 149 7.72 27.30 3.10
N THR A 150 6.64 26.57 2.90
CA THR A 150 6.64 25.26 2.25
C THR A 150 6.13 25.36 0.81
N TYR A 151 6.55 24.44 -0.04
CA TYR A 151 6.06 24.33 -1.40
C TYR A 151 4.58 23.91 -1.40
N THR A 152 3.73 24.73 -2.01
CA THR A 152 2.26 24.53 -2.08
C THR A 152 1.78 24.08 -3.46
N GLY A 153 2.69 23.80 -4.41
CA GLY A 153 2.33 23.28 -5.73
C GLY A 153 1.78 21.84 -5.67
N ARG A 154 1.21 21.40 -6.78
CA ARG A 154 0.65 20.04 -6.86
C ARG A 154 1.72 18.96 -6.53
N PRO A 155 1.35 17.91 -5.79
CA PRO A 155 2.25 16.77 -5.56
C PRO A 155 2.42 15.98 -6.87
N SER A 156 3.60 15.41 -7.09
CA SER A 156 3.80 14.47 -8.20
C SER A 156 3.20 13.10 -7.88
N PHE A 157 2.99 12.27 -8.91
CA PHE A 157 2.53 10.89 -8.73
C PHE A 157 3.43 10.09 -7.76
N VAL A 158 4.74 10.28 -7.84
CA VAL A 158 5.71 9.62 -6.96
C VAL A 158 5.61 10.14 -5.52
N ASP A 159 5.36 11.45 -5.31
CA ASP A 159 5.12 11.99 -3.96
C ASP A 159 3.88 11.36 -3.32
N GLN A 160 2.83 11.14 -4.11
CA GLN A 160 1.60 10.51 -3.64
C GLN A 160 1.83 9.04 -3.26
N ILE A 161 2.69 8.30 -4.00
CA ILE A 161 3.13 6.96 -3.60
C ILE A 161 3.78 6.98 -2.21
N PHE A 162 4.74 7.89 -1.99
CA PHE A 162 5.42 7.99 -0.70
C PHE A 162 4.47 8.41 0.42
N THR A 163 3.51 9.29 0.15
CA THR A 163 2.49 9.68 1.14
C THR A 163 1.62 8.49 1.54
N SER A 164 1.12 7.72 0.59
CA SER A 164 0.37 6.48 0.86
C SER A 164 1.20 5.46 1.64
N LEU A 165 2.47 5.26 1.28
CA LEU A 165 3.37 4.38 2.03
C LEU A 165 3.55 4.84 3.47
N LYS A 166 3.78 6.13 3.69
CA LYS A 166 3.90 6.71 5.05
C LYS A 166 2.62 6.47 5.86
N THR A 167 1.46 6.68 5.26
CA THR A 167 0.16 6.52 5.93
C THR A 167 -0.13 5.06 6.26
N VAL A 168 0.13 4.11 5.34
CA VAL A 168 -0.09 2.69 5.61
C VAL A 168 0.84 2.17 6.69
N PHE A 169 2.10 2.57 6.70
CA PHE A 169 3.03 2.16 7.75
C PHE A 169 2.64 2.71 9.11
N ALA A 170 2.18 3.97 9.19
CA ALA A 170 1.67 4.55 10.44
C ALA A 170 0.44 3.79 10.94
N GLY A 171 -0.54 3.51 10.06
CA GLY A 171 -1.73 2.72 10.39
C GLY A 171 -1.41 1.28 10.79
N PHE A 172 -0.49 0.63 10.07
CA PHE A 172 -0.01 -0.71 10.40
C PHE A 172 0.69 -0.76 11.76
N LEU A 173 1.53 0.23 12.07
CA LEU A 173 2.20 0.33 13.35
C LEU A 173 1.19 0.53 14.49
N LEU A 174 0.19 1.37 14.30
CA LEU A 174 -0.91 1.54 15.24
C LEU A 174 -1.67 0.22 15.47
N ALA A 175 -2.00 -0.49 14.39
CA ALA A 175 -2.65 -1.80 14.46
C ALA A 175 -1.81 -2.81 15.26
N LEU A 176 -0.49 -2.85 15.04
CA LEU A 176 0.44 -3.72 15.74
C LEU A 176 0.48 -3.42 17.24
N ILE A 177 0.63 -2.14 17.61
CA ILE A 177 0.73 -1.66 19.00
C ILE A 177 -0.55 -2.01 19.78
N ILE A 178 -1.71 -2.01 19.15
CA ILE A 178 -2.99 -2.33 19.80
C ILE A 178 -3.26 -3.84 19.74
N ALA A 179 -3.20 -4.44 18.55
CA ALA A 179 -3.69 -5.81 18.33
C ALA A 179 -2.79 -6.89 18.97
N VAL A 180 -1.47 -6.69 19.01
CA VAL A 180 -0.58 -7.70 19.60
C VAL A 180 -0.77 -7.78 21.11
N PRO A 181 -0.67 -6.70 21.91
CA PRO A 181 -0.89 -6.79 23.35
C PRO A 181 -2.30 -7.28 23.71
N VAL A 182 -3.33 -6.75 23.06
CA VAL A 182 -4.72 -7.14 23.31
C VAL A 182 -4.95 -8.61 22.93
N GLY A 183 -4.40 -9.05 21.78
CA GLY A 183 -4.45 -10.44 21.34
C GLY A 183 -3.76 -11.40 22.30
N VAL A 184 -2.60 -11.01 22.86
CA VAL A 184 -1.91 -11.80 23.91
C VAL A 184 -2.79 -11.94 25.13
N ILE A 185 -3.36 -10.85 25.65
CA ILE A 185 -4.25 -10.86 26.83
C ILE A 185 -5.45 -11.78 26.60
N ILE A 186 -6.12 -11.64 25.45
CA ILE A 186 -7.27 -12.48 25.06
C ILE A 186 -6.85 -13.96 24.93
N GLY A 187 -5.68 -14.23 24.36
CA GLY A 187 -5.18 -15.59 24.13
C GLY A 187 -4.82 -16.34 25.41
N LEU A 188 -4.39 -15.63 26.47
CA LEU A 188 -4.00 -16.22 27.75
C LEU A 188 -5.17 -16.81 28.55
N SER A 189 -6.41 -16.38 28.28
CA SER A 189 -7.60 -16.81 29.03
C SER A 189 -8.72 -17.30 28.12
N THR A 190 -9.22 -18.50 28.37
CA THR A 190 -10.38 -19.06 27.65
C THR A 190 -11.63 -18.22 27.86
N THR A 191 -11.82 -17.69 29.08
CA THR A 191 -12.95 -16.84 29.41
C THR A 191 -12.90 -15.52 28.62
N LEU A 192 -11.74 -14.84 28.62
CA LEU A 192 -11.58 -13.60 27.83
C LEU A 192 -11.78 -13.87 26.34
N ARG A 193 -11.24 -14.96 25.81
CA ARG A 193 -11.42 -15.33 24.42
C ARG A 193 -12.89 -15.53 24.04
N SER A 194 -13.65 -16.23 24.87
CA SER A 194 -15.08 -16.42 24.65
C SER A 194 -15.86 -15.11 24.76
N SER A 195 -15.51 -14.27 25.73
CA SER A 195 -16.18 -12.98 25.96
C SER A 195 -15.91 -11.97 24.84
N PHE A 196 -14.69 -11.92 24.29
CA PHE A 196 -14.34 -10.97 23.24
C PHE A 196 -14.64 -11.47 21.82
N ASN A 197 -14.87 -12.78 21.65
CA ASN A 197 -15.09 -13.38 20.33
C ASN A 197 -16.31 -12.76 19.60
N TRP A 198 -17.44 -12.55 20.29
CA TRP A 198 -18.61 -11.95 19.69
C TRP A 198 -18.37 -10.49 19.29
N LEU A 199 -17.65 -9.73 20.10
CA LEU A 199 -17.30 -8.35 19.82
C LEU A 199 -16.42 -8.25 18.58
N ILE A 200 -15.39 -9.11 18.48
CA ILE A 200 -14.52 -9.19 17.31
C ILE A 200 -15.33 -9.54 16.05
N GLN A 201 -16.28 -10.48 16.16
CA GLN A 201 -17.10 -10.89 15.02
C GLN A 201 -18.06 -9.78 14.54
N ILE A 202 -18.49 -8.90 15.41
CA ILE A 202 -19.33 -7.73 15.06
C ILE A 202 -18.48 -6.64 14.38
N PHE A 203 -17.32 -6.31 14.93
CA PHE A 203 -16.53 -5.18 14.42
C PHE A 203 -15.67 -5.52 13.21
N LYS A 204 -15.24 -6.77 13.04
CA LYS A 204 -14.42 -7.23 11.93
C LYS A 204 -15.02 -6.95 10.53
N PRO A 205 -16.33 -7.19 10.27
CA PRO A 205 -16.95 -6.94 8.98
C PRO A 205 -17.38 -5.48 8.76
N VAL A 206 -17.14 -4.58 9.71
CA VAL A 206 -17.52 -3.16 9.56
C VAL A 206 -16.76 -2.53 8.41
N SER A 207 -17.50 -1.87 7.52
CA SER A 207 -16.94 -1.20 6.33
C SER A 207 -15.89 -0.13 6.70
N PRO A 208 -14.80 -0.02 5.95
CA PRO A 208 -13.81 1.04 6.10
C PRO A 208 -14.43 2.45 6.11
N VAL A 209 -15.49 2.67 5.32
CA VAL A 209 -16.20 3.96 5.26
C VAL A 209 -16.78 4.36 6.61
N VAL A 210 -17.39 3.39 7.32
CA VAL A 210 -17.98 3.65 8.65
C VAL A 210 -16.89 3.99 9.67
N TRP A 211 -15.76 3.26 9.65
CA TRP A 211 -14.60 3.57 10.48
C TRP A 211 -14.06 4.97 10.19
N LEU A 212 -13.93 5.33 8.90
CA LEU A 212 -13.47 6.65 8.49
C LEU A 212 -14.36 7.76 9.07
N LEU A 213 -15.68 7.64 8.92
CA LEU A 213 -16.63 8.64 9.42
C LEU A 213 -16.55 8.79 10.94
N LEU A 214 -16.47 7.66 11.68
CA LEU A 214 -16.34 7.67 13.13
C LEU A 214 -15.04 8.36 13.57
N VAL A 215 -13.91 8.00 12.97
CA VAL A 215 -12.61 8.61 13.28
C VAL A 215 -12.61 10.08 12.91
N PHE A 216 -13.19 10.44 11.75
CA PHE A 216 -13.31 11.83 11.32
C PHE A 216 -14.05 12.68 12.36
N MET A 217 -15.20 12.19 12.87
CA MET A 217 -15.98 12.90 13.91
C MET A 217 -15.16 13.11 15.19
N ILE A 218 -14.44 12.07 15.64
CA ILE A 218 -13.63 12.13 16.87
C ILE A 218 -12.45 13.10 16.67
N VAL A 219 -11.66 12.91 15.62
CA VAL A 219 -10.46 13.73 15.38
C VAL A 219 -10.82 15.19 15.16
N LYS A 220 -11.84 15.48 14.34
CA LYS A 220 -12.32 16.87 14.14
C LYS A 220 -12.75 17.54 15.44
N THR A 221 -13.33 16.80 16.35
CA THR A 221 -13.74 17.35 17.66
C THR A 221 -12.51 17.67 18.53
N MET A 222 -11.48 16.83 18.46
CA MET A 222 -10.25 16.99 19.26
C MET A 222 -9.30 18.04 18.69
N THR A 223 -9.27 18.24 17.37
CA THR A 223 -8.30 19.10 16.69
C THR A 223 -8.82 20.50 16.33
N LYS A 224 -9.94 20.95 16.92
CA LYS A 224 -10.59 22.24 16.62
C LYS A 224 -9.65 23.45 16.65
N ASN A 225 -8.54 23.39 17.38
CA ASN A 225 -7.58 24.50 17.57
C ASN A 225 -6.16 24.14 17.13
N SER A 226 -5.96 23.10 16.34
CA SER A 226 -4.64 22.64 15.93
C SER A 226 -4.49 22.70 14.42
N ASP A 227 -3.42 23.36 13.94
CA ASP A 227 -2.98 23.39 12.53
C ASP A 227 -2.34 22.07 12.07
N SER A 228 -2.49 21.00 12.86
CA SER A 228 -1.93 19.71 12.52
C SER A 228 -2.63 19.07 11.30
N ASP A 229 -1.89 18.27 10.54
CA ASP A 229 -2.34 17.49 9.38
C ASP A 229 -3.46 16.51 9.76
N SER A 230 -4.66 17.05 10.01
CA SER A 230 -5.83 16.29 10.45
C SER A 230 -6.19 15.16 9.46
N ALA A 231 -5.97 15.39 8.16
CA ALA A 231 -6.20 14.39 7.13
C ALA A 231 -5.30 13.15 7.29
N PHE A 232 -4.00 13.34 7.55
CA PHE A 232 -3.08 12.24 7.82
C PHE A 232 -3.48 11.45 9.07
N ILE A 233 -3.83 12.18 10.17
CA ILE A 233 -4.24 11.56 11.43
C ILE A 233 -5.51 10.72 11.25
N ILE A 234 -6.52 11.26 10.58
CA ILE A 234 -7.77 10.56 10.27
C ILE A 234 -7.48 9.30 9.45
N SER A 235 -6.65 9.42 8.41
CA SER A 235 -6.34 8.31 7.50
C SER A 235 -5.61 7.18 8.21
N PHE A 236 -4.50 7.43 8.93
CA PHE A 236 -3.74 6.34 9.55
C PHE A 236 -4.50 5.68 10.71
N ILE A 237 -5.28 6.43 11.50
CA ILE A 237 -6.11 5.85 12.57
C ILE A 237 -7.21 4.97 11.97
N SER A 238 -7.88 5.43 10.92
CA SER A 238 -8.92 4.66 10.24
C SER A 238 -8.36 3.36 9.65
N VAL A 239 -7.21 3.43 8.98
CA VAL A 239 -6.50 2.25 8.43
C VAL A 239 -6.12 1.28 9.55
N GLY A 240 -5.57 1.79 10.66
CA GLY A 240 -5.16 0.96 11.80
C GLY A 240 -6.33 0.20 12.41
N LEU A 241 -7.43 0.89 12.70
CA LEU A 241 -8.63 0.30 13.29
C LEU A 241 -9.32 -0.71 12.36
N CYS A 242 -9.39 -0.42 11.06
CA CYS A 242 -9.97 -1.35 10.08
C CYS A 242 -9.16 -2.64 9.94
N SER A 243 -7.83 -2.54 9.96
CA SER A 243 -6.95 -3.67 9.61
C SER A 243 -6.52 -4.51 10.81
N MET A 244 -6.56 -4.00 12.04
CA MET A 244 -6.00 -4.64 13.24
C MET A 244 -6.59 -6.01 13.58
N TRP A 245 -7.81 -6.29 13.13
CA TRP A 245 -8.58 -7.48 13.51
C TRP A 245 -7.88 -8.78 13.14
N ALA A 246 -7.20 -8.83 12.00
CA ALA A 246 -6.48 -10.02 11.55
C ALA A 246 -5.31 -10.33 12.50
N THR A 247 -4.51 -9.33 12.87
CA THR A 247 -3.43 -9.51 13.86
C THR A 247 -3.96 -9.90 15.21
N LEU A 248 -5.04 -9.28 15.67
CA LEU A 248 -5.64 -9.55 16.97
C LEU A 248 -6.09 -11.01 17.09
N VAL A 249 -6.85 -11.50 16.11
CA VAL A 249 -7.35 -12.89 16.10
C VAL A 249 -6.19 -13.89 16.01
N ASN A 250 -5.24 -13.68 15.09
CA ASN A 250 -4.12 -14.58 14.91
C ASN A 250 -3.17 -14.59 16.13
N THR A 251 -2.99 -13.44 16.79
CA THR A 251 -2.22 -13.35 18.04
C THR A 251 -2.91 -14.14 19.17
N ALA A 252 -4.23 -13.93 19.35
CA ALA A 252 -5.00 -14.64 20.36
C ALA A 252 -4.98 -16.16 20.12
N MET A 253 -5.12 -16.58 18.86
CA MET A 253 -5.00 -17.99 18.47
C MET A 253 -3.59 -18.53 18.73
N GLY A 254 -2.54 -17.80 18.32
CA GLY A 254 -1.15 -18.19 18.51
C GLY A 254 -0.80 -18.42 19.98
N VAL A 255 -1.23 -17.50 20.84
CA VAL A 255 -1.05 -17.62 22.30
C VAL A 255 -1.84 -18.80 22.89
N ALA A 256 -3.07 -19.03 22.42
CA ALA A 256 -3.93 -20.09 22.92
C ALA A 256 -3.49 -21.49 22.50
N THR A 257 -2.76 -21.63 21.38
CA THR A 257 -2.31 -22.91 20.82
C THR A 257 -0.87 -23.26 21.17
N VAL A 258 -0.23 -22.51 22.07
CA VAL A 258 1.11 -22.86 22.59
C VAL A 258 1.05 -24.21 23.29
N ASP A 259 2.00 -25.07 22.93
CA ASP A 259 2.08 -26.43 23.46
C ASP A 259 2.18 -26.44 25.00
N LYS A 260 1.42 -27.37 25.60
CA LYS A 260 1.38 -27.55 27.06
C LYS A 260 2.75 -27.93 27.62
N ASP A 261 3.60 -28.61 26.86
CA ASP A 261 4.93 -29.00 27.28
C ASP A 261 5.83 -27.78 27.52
N TYR A 262 5.79 -26.77 26.64
CA TYR A 262 6.49 -25.51 26.89
C TYR A 262 5.99 -24.79 28.15
N ILE A 263 4.67 -24.85 28.39
CA ILE A 263 4.06 -24.28 29.58
C ILE A 263 4.49 -25.04 30.84
N ASN A 264 4.60 -26.35 30.77
CA ASN A 264 5.04 -27.20 31.89
C ASN A 264 6.53 -26.97 32.21
N VAL A 265 7.39 -26.88 31.20
CA VAL A 265 8.80 -26.50 31.37
C VAL A 265 8.91 -25.12 32.06
N ALA A 266 8.11 -24.15 31.66
CA ALA A 266 8.10 -22.84 32.31
C ALA A 266 7.68 -22.90 33.79
N LYS A 267 6.79 -23.83 34.16
CA LYS A 267 6.39 -24.09 35.58
C LYS A 267 7.53 -24.73 36.36
N VAL A 268 8.21 -25.74 35.80
CA VAL A 268 9.35 -26.40 36.42
C VAL A 268 10.48 -25.43 36.72
N LEU A 269 10.73 -24.51 35.76
CA LEU A 269 11.70 -23.42 35.90
C LEU A 269 11.21 -22.25 36.82
N LYS A 270 10.03 -22.41 37.45
CA LYS A 270 9.41 -21.41 38.33
C LYS A 270 9.39 -19.99 37.73
N LEU A 271 9.14 -19.87 36.41
CA LEU A 271 9.06 -18.55 35.74
C LEU A 271 7.82 -17.80 36.22
N GLY A 272 8.02 -16.51 36.57
CA GLY A 272 6.93 -15.62 36.89
C GLY A 272 6.00 -15.38 35.67
N PRO A 273 4.76 -14.88 35.89
CA PRO A 273 3.76 -14.76 34.82
C PRO A 273 4.25 -13.91 33.65
N ILE A 274 4.90 -12.78 33.89
CA ILE A 274 5.46 -11.90 32.86
C ILE A 274 6.60 -12.60 32.09
N GLN A 275 7.53 -13.23 32.83
CA GLN A 275 8.65 -13.96 32.22
C GLN A 275 8.14 -15.12 31.34
N LYS A 276 7.10 -15.83 31.77
CA LYS A 276 6.46 -16.90 30.99
C LYS A 276 5.90 -16.36 29.68
N VAL A 277 5.25 -15.19 29.68
CA VAL A 277 4.72 -14.57 28.46
C VAL A 277 5.86 -14.22 27.51
N PHE A 278 6.86 -13.48 27.95
CA PHE A 278 7.93 -12.97 27.07
C PHE A 278 8.95 -14.02 26.64
N LYS A 279 9.26 -15.02 27.51
CA LYS A 279 10.32 -16.02 27.22
C LYS A 279 9.78 -17.31 26.58
N VAL A 280 8.48 -17.60 26.72
CA VAL A 280 7.92 -18.90 26.28
C VAL A 280 6.75 -18.66 25.32
N ILE A 281 5.69 -17.98 25.78
CA ILE A 281 4.43 -17.87 25.01
C ILE A 281 4.61 -17.03 23.77
N LEU A 282 5.16 -15.84 23.90
CA LEU A 282 5.33 -14.91 22.78
C LEU A 282 6.25 -15.48 21.69
N PRO A 283 7.45 -16.00 21.98
CA PRO A 283 8.30 -16.63 20.96
C PRO A 283 7.65 -17.83 20.27
N SER A 284 6.89 -18.66 21.00
CA SER A 284 6.20 -19.83 20.43
C SER A 284 5.01 -19.43 19.55
N SER A 285 4.38 -18.27 19.79
CA SER A 285 3.26 -17.77 19.00
C SER A 285 3.68 -16.89 17.82
N LEU A 286 4.95 -16.51 17.69
CA LEU A 286 5.45 -15.64 16.62
C LEU A 286 5.01 -16.06 15.22
N PRO A 287 5.03 -17.34 14.80
CA PRO A 287 4.61 -17.73 13.46
C PRO A 287 3.18 -17.30 13.12
N LEU A 288 2.23 -17.47 14.08
CA LEU A 288 0.84 -17.07 13.92
C LEU A 288 0.66 -15.55 14.03
N ILE A 289 1.42 -14.88 14.89
CA ILE A 289 1.44 -13.42 14.99
C ILE A 289 1.87 -12.83 13.64
N PHE A 290 2.96 -13.32 13.05
CA PHE A 290 3.42 -12.83 11.74
C PHE A 290 2.44 -13.13 10.61
N THR A 291 1.74 -14.27 10.66
CA THR A 291 0.63 -14.54 9.73
C THR A 291 -0.46 -13.48 9.85
N GLY A 292 -0.84 -13.12 11.07
CA GLY A 292 -1.78 -12.04 11.33
C GLY A 292 -1.29 -10.69 10.83
N LEU A 293 -0.05 -10.33 11.12
CA LEU A 293 0.58 -9.07 10.68
C LEU A 293 0.62 -8.95 9.16
N ARG A 294 0.94 -10.03 8.45
CA ARG A 294 0.94 -10.07 6.99
C ARG A 294 -0.45 -9.77 6.41
N ILE A 295 -1.48 -10.43 6.96
CA ILE A 295 -2.88 -10.17 6.53
C ILE A 295 -3.27 -8.73 6.86
N THR A 296 -2.92 -8.24 8.05
CA THR A 296 -3.17 -6.84 8.46
C THR A 296 -2.53 -5.85 7.52
N LEU A 297 -1.28 -6.03 7.10
CA LEU A 297 -0.61 -5.12 6.17
C LEU A 297 -1.27 -5.13 4.79
N SER A 298 -1.67 -6.30 4.29
CA SER A 298 -2.38 -6.43 3.01
C SER A 298 -3.75 -5.76 3.04
N VAL A 299 -4.50 -5.95 4.14
CA VAL A 299 -5.80 -5.28 4.35
C VAL A 299 -5.61 -3.77 4.53
N ALA A 300 -4.61 -3.35 5.30
CA ALA A 300 -4.29 -1.94 5.53
C ALA A 300 -4.00 -1.21 4.21
N TRP A 301 -3.21 -1.84 3.31
CA TRP A 301 -2.92 -1.27 2.00
C TRP A 301 -4.17 -1.11 1.14
N MET A 302 -5.01 -2.13 1.05
CA MET A 302 -6.26 -2.09 0.28
C MET A 302 -7.24 -1.05 0.85
N VAL A 303 -7.39 -1.00 2.16
CA VAL A 303 -8.31 -0.08 2.86
C VAL A 303 -7.82 1.36 2.74
N LEU A 304 -6.49 1.60 2.79
CA LEU A 304 -5.90 2.93 2.68
C LEU A 304 -6.33 3.62 1.38
N ILE A 305 -6.25 2.93 0.24
CA ILE A 305 -6.61 3.51 -1.06
C ILE A 305 -8.08 3.99 -1.06
N ALA A 306 -8.98 3.20 -0.47
CA ALA A 306 -10.38 3.60 -0.33
C ALA A 306 -10.56 4.80 0.63
N ILE A 307 -9.80 4.86 1.72
CA ILE A 307 -9.84 5.96 2.68
C ILE A 307 -9.29 7.25 2.04
N GLU A 308 -8.18 7.20 1.34
CA GLU A 308 -7.59 8.36 0.64
C GLU A 308 -8.56 8.92 -0.41
N LEU A 309 -9.23 8.06 -1.16
CA LEU A 309 -10.23 8.43 -2.15
C LEU A 309 -11.44 9.13 -1.51
N LEU A 310 -11.96 8.59 -0.41
CA LEU A 310 -13.16 9.10 0.25
C LEU A 310 -12.88 10.35 1.10
N ALA A 311 -11.76 10.37 1.81
CA ALA A 311 -11.35 11.50 2.64
C ALA A 311 -10.68 12.62 1.84
N GLN A 312 -10.41 12.40 0.54
CA GLN A 312 -9.62 13.29 -0.32
C GLN A 312 -8.29 13.71 0.36
N SER A 313 -7.70 12.76 1.11
CA SER A 313 -6.41 12.96 1.74
C SER A 313 -5.28 12.69 0.75
N PRO A 314 -4.16 13.45 0.78
CA PRO A 314 -3.08 13.26 -0.18
C PRO A 314 -2.60 11.81 -0.24
N GLY A 315 -2.52 11.25 -1.46
CA GLY A 315 -2.09 9.87 -1.70
C GLY A 315 -2.57 9.31 -3.03
N LEU A 316 -2.28 8.03 -3.27
CA LEU A 316 -2.65 7.34 -4.52
C LEU A 316 -4.17 7.26 -4.71
N GLY A 317 -4.94 7.15 -3.62
CA GLY A 317 -6.40 7.11 -3.70
C GLY A 317 -6.98 8.44 -4.17
N SER A 318 -6.47 9.59 -3.68
CA SER A 318 -6.90 10.90 -4.17
C SER A 318 -6.46 11.14 -5.62
N PHE A 319 -5.27 10.69 -6.03
CA PHE A 319 -4.86 10.75 -7.43
C PHE A 319 -5.85 10.03 -8.36
N VAL A 320 -6.25 8.81 -8.00
CA VAL A 320 -7.25 8.06 -8.80
C VAL A 320 -8.58 8.83 -8.86
N TRP A 321 -9.00 9.45 -7.75
CA TRP A 321 -10.22 10.24 -7.70
C TRP A 321 -10.13 11.50 -8.54
N GLU A 322 -9.03 12.25 -8.44
CA GLU A 322 -8.78 13.46 -9.24
C GLU A 322 -8.80 13.16 -10.74
N GLU A 323 -8.09 12.11 -11.18
CA GLU A 323 -8.09 11.70 -12.58
C GLU A 323 -9.47 11.21 -13.04
N PHE A 324 -10.22 10.50 -12.18
CA PHE A 324 -11.60 10.10 -12.48
C PHE A 324 -12.52 11.31 -12.67
N GLN A 325 -12.41 12.33 -11.81
CA GLN A 325 -13.20 13.56 -11.93
C GLN A 325 -12.81 14.41 -13.14
N ASN A 326 -11.52 14.42 -13.50
CA ASN A 326 -11.04 15.14 -14.68
C ASN A 326 -11.69 14.65 -15.97
N GLY A 327 -11.99 13.36 -16.07
CA GLY A 327 -12.68 12.75 -17.21
C GLY A 327 -12.00 12.94 -18.57
N ALA A 328 -10.74 13.38 -18.58
CA ALA A 328 -9.95 13.53 -19.80
C ALA A 328 -9.62 12.16 -20.40
N ILE A 329 -9.37 12.08 -21.69
CA ILE A 329 -9.10 10.83 -22.41
C ILE A 329 -7.85 10.12 -21.85
N ASP A 330 -6.82 10.87 -21.44
CA ASP A 330 -5.61 10.35 -20.84
C ASP A 330 -5.78 10.00 -19.36
N SER A 331 -6.80 10.50 -18.68
CA SER A 331 -7.08 10.21 -17.26
C SER A 331 -7.37 8.73 -17.03
N ASN A 332 -8.13 8.07 -17.91
CA ASN A 332 -8.37 6.63 -17.82
C ASN A 332 -7.06 5.83 -17.89
N SER A 333 -6.13 6.24 -18.74
CA SER A 333 -4.81 5.59 -18.85
C SER A 333 -3.98 5.79 -17.58
N LYS A 334 -4.01 6.98 -16.96
CA LYS A 334 -3.33 7.27 -15.69
C LYS A 334 -3.93 6.50 -14.52
N ILE A 335 -5.26 6.33 -14.48
CA ILE A 335 -5.95 5.48 -13.49
C ILE A 335 -5.46 4.04 -13.57
N ILE A 336 -5.31 3.48 -14.79
CA ILE A 336 -4.79 2.13 -14.96
C ILE A 336 -3.31 2.03 -14.56
N VAL A 337 -2.50 3.06 -14.84
CA VAL A 337 -1.13 3.12 -14.31
C VAL A 337 -1.15 3.05 -12.78
N ALA A 338 -1.98 3.87 -12.13
CA ALA A 338 -2.12 3.85 -10.67
C ALA A 338 -2.56 2.48 -10.15
N MET A 339 -3.52 1.81 -10.81
CA MET A 339 -3.96 0.46 -10.47
C MET A 339 -2.80 -0.55 -10.48
N PHE A 340 -1.97 -0.54 -11.52
CA PHE A 340 -0.79 -1.42 -11.59
C PHE A 340 0.25 -1.09 -10.52
N VAL A 341 0.51 0.19 -10.28
CA VAL A 341 1.45 0.63 -9.23
C VAL A 341 0.95 0.21 -7.85
N ILE A 342 -0.33 0.40 -7.56
CA ILE A 342 -0.96 -0.05 -6.30
C ILE A 342 -0.80 -1.58 -6.14
N GLY A 343 -1.07 -2.34 -7.19
CA GLY A 343 -0.90 -3.79 -7.19
C GLY A 343 0.55 -4.24 -6.96
N ILE A 344 1.51 -3.61 -7.65
CA ILE A 344 2.94 -3.91 -7.50
C ILE A 344 3.42 -3.59 -6.08
N ILE A 345 3.04 -2.43 -5.53
CA ILE A 345 3.41 -2.05 -4.17
C ILE A 345 2.81 -3.04 -3.16
N GLY A 346 1.52 -3.38 -3.29
CA GLY A 346 0.88 -4.38 -2.42
C GLY A 346 1.60 -5.73 -2.46
N PHE A 347 1.98 -6.19 -3.65
CA PHE A 347 2.78 -7.40 -3.82
C PHE A 347 4.15 -7.30 -3.14
N LEU A 348 4.85 -6.17 -3.29
CA LEU A 348 6.16 -5.95 -2.66
C LEU A 348 6.05 -5.93 -1.13
N LEU A 349 5.03 -5.26 -0.58
CA LEU A 349 4.75 -5.24 0.86
C LEU A 349 4.51 -6.65 1.41
N ASP A 350 3.74 -7.49 0.70
CA ASP A 350 3.53 -8.88 1.06
C ASP A 350 4.84 -9.69 1.04
N ARG A 351 5.69 -9.50 0.03
CA ARG A 351 6.99 -10.16 -0.08
C ARG A 351 7.96 -9.73 1.02
N ILE A 352 7.97 -8.46 1.38
CA ILE A 352 8.77 -7.95 2.50
C ILE A 352 8.32 -8.64 3.80
N MET A 353 7.01 -8.69 4.07
CA MET A 353 6.48 -9.35 5.27
C MET A 353 6.79 -10.85 5.32
N LEU A 354 6.70 -11.57 4.19
CA LEU A 354 7.12 -12.98 4.11
C LEU A 354 8.59 -13.16 4.45
N THR A 355 9.44 -12.26 3.95
CA THR A 355 10.88 -12.32 4.23
C THR A 355 11.14 -12.07 5.72
N VAL A 356 10.53 -11.08 6.33
CA VAL A 356 10.63 -10.79 7.76
C VAL A 356 10.12 -12.00 8.58
N GLN A 357 8.97 -12.57 8.21
CA GLN A 357 8.41 -13.75 8.85
C GLN A 357 9.40 -14.94 8.80
N SER A 358 10.03 -15.18 7.63
CA SER A 358 11.00 -16.27 7.47
C SER A 358 12.28 -16.09 8.29
N MET A 359 12.65 -14.84 8.61
CA MET A 359 13.83 -14.55 9.45
C MET A 359 13.56 -14.77 10.94
N VAL A 360 12.31 -14.54 11.36
CA VAL A 360 11.89 -14.64 12.77
C VAL A 360 11.34 -16.02 13.12
N SER A 361 10.79 -16.76 12.15
CA SER A 361 10.27 -18.10 12.36
C SER A 361 11.40 -19.13 12.40
N PHE A 362 11.56 -19.79 13.53
CA PHE A 362 12.54 -20.87 13.73
C PHE A 362 12.20 -22.15 12.94
N ASN A 363 10.99 -22.28 12.41
CA ASN A 363 10.53 -23.47 11.71
C ASN A 363 10.70 -23.29 10.19
N LYS A 364 11.81 -23.78 9.63
CA LYS A 364 12.14 -23.71 8.19
C LYS A 364 11.14 -24.43 7.29
N ASN A 365 10.27 -25.28 7.82
CA ASN A 365 9.34 -26.11 7.04
C ASN A 365 7.93 -25.52 6.90
N ALA A 366 7.62 -24.37 7.50
CA ALA A 366 6.29 -23.76 7.46
C ALA A 366 6.09 -22.78 6.26
N THR A 367 7.08 -22.64 5.38
CA THR A 367 7.07 -21.67 4.25
C THR A 367 7.24 -22.32 2.88
N ALA A 368 6.96 -23.63 2.75
CA ALA A 368 6.96 -24.33 1.46
C ALA A 368 5.56 -24.36 0.82
#